data_ac43f527a2c9f59263a9b7825d2a79bd
#
_entry.id   ac43f527a2c9f59263a9b7825d2a79bd
#
_cell.length_a   1.000
_cell.length_b   1.000
_cell.length_c   1.000
_cell.angle_alpha   90.00
_cell.angle_beta   90.00
_cell.angle_gamma   90.00
#
_symmetry.space_group_name_H-M   'P 1'
#
loop_
_entity.id
_entity.type
_entity.pdbx_description
1 polymer ?
#
loop_
_entity_poly.entity_id
_entity_poly.type
_entity_poly.pdbx_seq_one_letter_code
_entity_poly.pdbx_strand_id
1 'polypeptide(L)'
;MKPPTVRSRIRTVAALATVVVIAAGCGRAGSGGSSGANPTRGSTGSSTTAAAQAGLGDFGSLKNVCHGGSATGATDQGVTSGQIKLGVFTDVGFTHDPQLVYAASVFASWCNAAGGIDGRKIVPDTRDTKLFNVAAQMAGACGADFALVGGSAAFDGLGVKQRLQCLLPDFPAQTVEPQNYGSDLQVYPITYGHSYNPFAGYYQWLITQQYPDSAKHLGVLWGDESVTQVTSSQQAEALHGVGGTVVYNASFPVIGLSNWTPYAEALKNKGVKGLVFEGTPQWLAALEQTMVAIDYKPDWIDTSPDDYGTTFVQTAGSRVLSFEHNYAGLDGEYPLEKDQDNPATRQLVSLFAQYAQGQPVTLQDLQGWSAWLLFAVSAETCGSDLTRKCVYDAAITRTAWTGGGLTSPVDLSKPDSPPTCWNAEQASPSGWQPASFHPNDGAYRCGAPVYKYRGSYPQPPTLSSVGKSLADLR
;
A
#
# COMPACT_ATOMS: atom_id res chain seq x y z
N MET A 1 -60.20 -1.58 4.33
CA MET A 1 -59.83 -0.19 4.04
C MET A 1 -58.57 -0.21 3.15
N LYS A 2 -58.70 0.27 1.90
CA LYS A 2 -57.60 0.33 0.91
C LYS A 2 -56.78 1.61 1.12
N PRO A 3 -55.43 1.62 0.99
CA PRO A 3 -54.66 2.85 1.00
C PRO A 3 -54.68 3.55 -0.37
N PRO A 4 -54.51 4.87 -0.43
CA PRO A 4 -54.60 5.67 -1.64
C PRO A 4 -53.30 5.63 -2.47
N THR A 5 -53.47 5.56 -3.78
CA THR A 5 -52.42 5.63 -4.81
C THR A 5 -52.02 7.08 -5.05
N VAL A 6 -50.73 7.38 -4.93
CA VAL A 6 -50.10 8.66 -5.33
C VAL A 6 -49.54 8.52 -6.75
N ARG A 7 -50.09 9.28 -7.70
CA ARG A 7 -49.60 9.43 -9.06
C ARG A 7 -48.44 10.45 -9.10
N SER A 8 -47.22 10.02 -9.41
CA SER A 8 -46.10 10.87 -9.73
C SER A 8 -46.18 11.35 -11.19
N ARG A 9 -46.14 12.67 -11.39
CA ARG A 9 -46.04 13.31 -12.71
C ARG A 9 -44.56 13.47 -13.06
N ILE A 10 -44.10 12.77 -14.09
CA ILE A 10 -42.80 12.95 -14.72
C ILE A 10 -42.87 14.22 -15.58
N ARG A 11 -42.01 15.20 -15.30
CA ARG A 11 -41.74 16.35 -16.19
C ARG A 11 -40.44 16.06 -16.94
N THR A 12 -40.57 15.87 -18.23
CA THR A 12 -39.47 15.77 -19.19
C THR A 12 -38.93 17.18 -19.46
N VAL A 13 -37.66 17.42 -19.21
CA VAL A 13 -36.95 18.62 -19.65
C VAL A 13 -36.01 18.20 -20.78
N ALA A 14 -36.31 18.71 -21.98
CA ALA A 14 -35.44 18.58 -23.15
C ALA A 14 -34.38 19.66 -23.10
N ALA A 15 -33.09 19.26 -23.15
CA ALA A 15 -31.97 20.16 -23.33
C ALA A 15 -31.47 20.10 -24.76
N LEU A 16 -31.50 21.25 -25.44
CA LEU A 16 -30.92 21.44 -26.77
C LEU A 16 -29.38 21.45 -26.67
N ALA A 17 -28.73 20.64 -27.47
CA ALA A 17 -27.31 20.70 -27.69
C ALA A 17 -27.02 21.58 -28.92
N THR A 18 -26.24 22.63 -28.71
CA THR A 18 -25.74 23.51 -29.79
C THR A 18 -24.36 23.03 -30.21
N VAL A 19 -24.25 22.58 -31.45
CA VAL A 19 -22.99 22.21 -32.10
C VAL A 19 -22.36 23.46 -32.71
N VAL A 20 -21.12 23.77 -32.30
CA VAL A 20 -20.29 24.80 -32.94
C VAL A 20 -19.20 24.08 -33.75
N VAL A 21 -19.28 24.23 -35.07
CA VAL A 21 -18.27 23.81 -36.05
C VAL A 21 -17.33 24.98 -36.28
N ILE A 22 -16.02 24.78 -36.01
CA ILE A 22 -14.99 25.74 -36.47
C ILE A 22 -14.14 25.07 -37.54
N ALA A 23 -14.15 25.70 -38.70
CA ALA A 23 -13.49 25.27 -39.92
C ALA A 23 -12.00 25.56 -39.92
N ALA A 24 -11.26 24.66 -40.57
CA ALA A 24 -9.83 24.75 -40.87
C ALA A 24 -9.51 25.85 -41.85
N GLY A 25 -8.43 26.58 -41.60
CA GLY A 25 -7.81 27.49 -42.57
C GLY A 25 -6.44 26.98 -43.01
N CYS A 26 -6.32 26.57 -44.27
CA CYS A 26 -5.05 26.30 -44.93
C CYS A 26 -4.40 27.62 -45.42
N GLY A 27 -3.15 27.84 -45.08
CA GLY A 27 -2.32 28.90 -45.68
C GLY A 27 -1.06 28.28 -46.31
N ARG A 28 -0.92 28.46 -47.61
CA ARG A 28 0.18 27.97 -48.49
C ARG A 28 0.91 29.16 -49.12
N ALA A 29 2.23 29.00 -49.26
CA ALA A 29 3.18 29.62 -50.20
C ALA A 29 4.35 30.29 -49.46
N GLY A 30 5.58 30.24 -49.95
CA GLY A 30 6.10 29.92 -51.24
C GLY A 30 7.63 29.88 -51.24
N SER A 31 8.10 29.35 -52.26
CA SER A 31 9.35 29.08 -52.93
C SER A 31 10.58 29.98 -52.68
N GLY A 32 11.77 29.34 -52.76
CA GLY A 32 13.07 29.96 -53.05
C GLY A 32 14.17 28.91 -53.02
N GLY A 33 14.69 28.53 -54.21
CA GLY A 33 15.65 27.46 -54.39
C GLY A 33 17.11 27.93 -54.32
N SER A 34 18.01 27.02 -54.19
CA SER A 34 19.07 26.67 -55.15
C SER A 34 20.11 25.73 -54.55
N SER A 35 20.36 24.68 -55.34
CA SER A 35 21.64 24.06 -55.70
C SER A 35 22.61 23.52 -54.66
N GLY A 36 22.78 22.20 -54.67
CA GLY A 36 24.07 21.61 -54.93
C GLY A 36 24.77 20.91 -53.75
N ALA A 37 24.90 19.65 -53.93
CA ALA A 37 25.97 18.74 -53.54
C ALA A 37 25.53 17.56 -52.66
N ASN A 38 25.48 16.42 -53.31
CA ASN A 38 25.46 15.10 -52.64
C ASN A 38 26.87 14.80 -52.11
N PRO A 39 27.01 14.30 -50.90
CA PRO A 39 27.77 13.07 -50.78
C PRO A 39 27.17 12.01 -49.87
N THR A 40 27.17 10.80 -50.39
CA THR A 40 27.44 9.51 -49.72
C THR A 40 26.68 9.16 -48.42
N ARG A 41 25.83 8.17 -48.52
CA ARG A 41 25.30 7.34 -47.48
C ARG A 41 26.38 6.85 -46.51
N GLY A 42 26.35 7.36 -45.28
CA GLY A 42 26.90 6.73 -44.12
C GLY A 42 25.74 6.27 -43.24
N SER A 43 25.51 4.98 -43.17
CA SER A 43 24.58 4.33 -42.26
C SER A 43 25.05 4.52 -40.82
N THR A 44 24.50 5.50 -40.11
CA THR A 44 24.66 5.65 -38.66
C THR A 44 23.29 5.96 -38.03
N GLY A 45 22.45 4.95 -38.02
CA GLY A 45 21.17 5.04 -37.36
C GLY A 45 20.93 3.83 -36.49
N SER A 46 21.52 3.77 -35.27
CA SER A 46 21.10 2.85 -34.20
C SER A 46 21.62 3.18 -32.77
N SER A 47 22.45 4.23 -32.59
CA SER A 47 23.05 4.50 -31.31
C SER A 47 22.35 5.60 -30.46
N THR A 48 21.46 6.39 -31.07
CA THR A 48 20.80 7.52 -30.38
C THR A 48 19.55 7.09 -29.57
N THR A 49 18.85 6.02 -29.96
CA THR A 49 17.68 5.54 -29.22
C THR A 49 18.05 4.78 -27.94
N ALA A 50 19.10 3.99 -27.95
CA ALA A 50 19.56 3.24 -26.79
C ALA A 50 20.16 4.14 -25.69
N ALA A 51 20.90 5.20 -26.09
CA ALA A 51 21.47 6.14 -25.11
C ALA A 51 20.43 7.07 -24.47
N ALA A 52 19.34 7.40 -25.21
CA ALA A 52 18.26 8.22 -24.68
C ALA A 52 17.33 7.46 -23.70
N GLN A 53 17.36 6.13 -23.71
CA GLN A 53 16.59 5.27 -22.79
C GLN A 53 17.39 4.83 -21.55
N ALA A 54 18.70 5.07 -21.52
CA ALA A 54 19.52 4.75 -20.36
C ALA A 54 19.07 5.61 -19.15
N GLY A 55 18.67 4.94 -18.08
CA GLY A 55 18.20 5.58 -16.85
C GLY A 55 16.69 5.83 -16.76
N LEU A 56 15.92 5.70 -17.84
CA LEU A 56 14.45 5.86 -17.77
C LEU A 56 13.77 4.81 -16.88
N GLY A 57 14.34 3.62 -16.79
CA GLY A 57 13.84 2.54 -15.95
C GLY A 57 14.58 2.39 -14.62
N ASP A 58 15.36 3.38 -14.20
CA ASP A 58 15.96 3.44 -12.87
C ASP A 58 14.95 3.99 -11.87
N PHE A 59 14.97 3.48 -10.62
CA PHE A 59 14.15 4.03 -9.55
C PHE A 59 14.96 4.15 -8.25
N GLY A 60 15.05 5.36 -7.72
CA GLY A 60 15.86 5.62 -6.53
C GLY A 60 17.29 5.09 -6.70
N SER A 61 17.70 4.21 -5.79
CA SER A 61 19.02 3.54 -5.89
C SER A 61 19.02 2.31 -6.83
N LEU A 62 17.85 1.82 -7.25
CA LEU A 62 17.72 0.65 -8.13
C LEU A 62 18.03 1.02 -9.58
N LYS A 63 18.79 0.15 -10.25
CA LYS A 63 19.18 0.32 -11.65
C LYS A 63 18.52 -0.72 -12.53
N ASN A 64 18.15 -0.29 -13.75
CA ASN A 64 17.56 -1.16 -14.76
C ASN A 64 16.34 -1.96 -14.25
N VAL A 65 15.49 -1.33 -13.44
CA VAL A 65 14.25 -1.97 -12.95
C VAL A 65 13.35 -2.34 -14.12
N CYS A 66 13.31 -1.44 -15.12
CA CYS A 66 12.58 -1.63 -16.36
C CYS A 66 13.44 -1.20 -17.54
N HIS A 67 13.52 -2.03 -18.55
CA HIS A 67 14.27 -1.73 -19.78
C HIS A 67 13.79 -2.57 -20.95
N GLY A 68 14.10 -2.12 -22.15
CA GLY A 68 13.93 -2.91 -23.37
C GLY A 68 14.88 -4.11 -23.37
N GLY A 69 14.42 -5.22 -23.89
CA GLY A 69 15.20 -6.44 -24.00
C GLY A 69 14.70 -7.33 -25.12
N SER A 70 15.18 -8.56 -25.12
CA SER A 70 14.85 -9.55 -26.14
C SER A 70 14.31 -10.85 -25.56
N ALA A 71 13.68 -10.77 -24.39
CA ALA A 71 13.04 -11.93 -23.77
C ALA A 71 12.05 -12.60 -24.73
N THR A 72 12.12 -13.90 -24.82
CA THR A 72 11.31 -14.70 -25.75
C THR A 72 10.55 -15.79 -25.00
N GLY A 73 9.47 -16.26 -25.63
CA GLY A 73 8.72 -17.42 -25.13
C GLY A 73 7.60 -17.08 -24.13
N ALA A 74 6.71 -18.05 -24.01
CA ALA A 74 5.67 -18.13 -22.97
C ALA A 74 6.14 -19.18 -21.97
N THR A 75 6.80 -18.73 -20.89
CA THR A 75 7.52 -19.60 -19.96
C THR A 75 6.67 -20.09 -18.81
N ASP A 76 5.58 -19.36 -18.54
CA ASP A 76 4.63 -19.70 -17.47
C ASP A 76 3.25 -19.09 -17.80
N GLN A 77 2.22 -19.44 -17.02
CA GLN A 77 0.92 -18.82 -17.12
C GLN A 77 1.02 -17.29 -16.92
N GLY A 78 0.31 -16.54 -17.73
CA GLY A 78 0.35 -15.06 -17.67
C GLY A 78 1.58 -14.44 -18.33
N VAL A 79 2.55 -15.24 -18.81
CA VAL A 79 3.76 -14.77 -19.51
C VAL A 79 3.70 -15.10 -20.99
N THR A 80 3.97 -14.12 -21.83
CA THR A 80 4.18 -14.27 -23.28
C THR A 80 5.51 -13.63 -23.66
N SER A 81 5.90 -13.72 -24.94
CA SER A 81 7.07 -13.01 -25.44
C SER A 81 6.97 -11.49 -25.34
N GLY A 82 5.76 -10.93 -25.21
CA GLY A 82 5.53 -9.48 -25.23
C GLY A 82 4.92 -8.90 -23.96
N GLN A 83 4.47 -9.74 -23.03
CA GLN A 83 3.80 -9.23 -21.83
C GLN A 83 3.84 -10.18 -20.64
N ILE A 84 3.65 -9.61 -19.45
CA ILE A 84 3.48 -10.29 -18.16
C ILE A 84 2.16 -9.79 -17.56
N LYS A 85 1.20 -10.68 -17.35
CA LYS A 85 -0.09 -10.37 -16.76
C LYS A 85 -0.05 -10.63 -15.25
N LEU A 86 -0.40 -9.62 -14.44
CA LEU A 86 -0.25 -9.60 -12.99
C LEU A 86 -1.55 -9.19 -12.33
N GLY A 87 -2.02 -10.00 -11.38
CA GLY A 87 -3.23 -9.74 -10.63
C GLY A 87 -3.00 -8.65 -9.55
N VAL A 88 -3.91 -7.70 -9.46
CA VAL A 88 -3.94 -6.66 -8.41
C VAL A 88 -5.20 -6.85 -7.60
N PHE A 89 -5.09 -7.47 -6.43
CA PHE A 89 -6.22 -7.62 -5.53
C PHE A 89 -6.61 -6.27 -4.93
N THR A 90 -7.92 -6.01 -4.83
CA THR A 90 -8.45 -4.74 -4.31
C THR A 90 -9.91 -4.90 -3.93
N ASP A 91 -10.41 -3.98 -3.11
CA ASP A 91 -11.83 -3.82 -2.76
C ASP A 91 -12.43 -2.52 -3.34
N VAL A 92 -11.81 -1.98 -4.39
CA VAL A 92 -12.15 -0.66 -4.96
C VAL A 92 -13.64 -0.50 -5.29
N GLY A 93 -14.31 -1.56 -5.71
CA GLY A 93 -15.74 -1.51 -6.02
C GLY A 93 -16.64 -1.41 -4.78
N PHE A 94 -16.08 -1.56 -3.58
CA PHE A 94 -16.78 -1.36 -2.31
C PHE A 94 -16.25 -0.12 -1.57
N THR A 95 -14.94 -0.03 -1.40
CA THR A 95 -14.31 1.06 -0.63
C THR A 95 -14.31 2.38 -1.39
N HIS A 96 -14.38 2.32 -2.73
CA HIS A 96 -14.15 3.45 -3.63
C HIS A 96 -12.76 4.08 -3.45
N ASP A 97 -11.81 3.29 -2.97
CA ASP A 97 -10.43 3.66 -2.72
C ASP A 97 -9.52 3.07 -3.82
N PRO A 98 -9.08 3.86 -4.80
CA PRO A 98 -8.36 3.36 -5.97
C PRO A 98 -6.84 3.38 -5.86
N GLN A 99 -6.21 3.67 -4.70
CA GLN A 99 -4.77 3.89 -4.57
C GLN A 99 -3.96 2.73 -5.14
N LEU A 100 -4.25 1.49 -4.76
CA LEU A 100 -3.51 0.33 -5.28
C LEU A 100 -3.69 0.14 -6.79
N VAL A 101 -4.85 0.52 -7.34
CA VAL A 101 -5.10 0.50 -8.79
C VAL A 101 -4.29 1.61 -9.47
N TYR A 102 -4.18 2.79 -8.83
CA TYR A 102 -3.31 3.87 -9.35
C TYR A 102 -1.84 3.47 -9.29
N ALA A 103 -1.36 2.93 -8.17
CA ALA A 103 0.02 2.45 -8.06
C ALA A 103 0.37 1.46 -9.18
N ALA A 104 -0.49 0.47 -9.44
CA ALA A 104 -0.32 -0.49 -10.53
C ALA A 104 -0.31 0.17 -11.92
N SER A 105 -1.22 1.10 -12.17
CA SER A 105 -1.35 1.80 -13.46
C SER A 105 -0.16 2.72 -13.73
N VAL A 106 0.27 3.49 -12.72
CA VAL A 106 1.43 4.39 -12.82
C VAL A 106 2.70 3.59 -13.02
N PHE A 107 2.89 2.50 -12.24
CA PHE A 107 4.05 1.62 -12.40
C PHE A 107 4.10 0.99 -13.80
N ALA A 108 3.00 0.42 -14.27
CA ALA A 108 2.92 -0.17 -15.60
C ALA A 108 3.20 0.87 -16.69
N SER A 109 2.67 2.09 -16.56
CA SER A 109 2.90 3.16 -17.51
C SER A 109 4.37 3.56 -17.59
N TRP A 110 5.01 3.78 -16.43
CA TRP A 110 6.43 4.11 -16.34
C TRP A 110 7.33 2.98 -16.87
N CYS A 111 7.11 1.76 -16.38
CA CYS A 111 7.91 0.60 -16.74
C CYS A 111 7.79 0.28 -18.24
N ASN A 112 6.57 0.33 -18.78
CA ASN A 112 6.33 0.07 -20.20
C ASN A 112 6.91 1.16 -21.10
N ALA A 113 6.95 2.42 -20.65
CA ALA A 113 7.63 3.50 -21.36
C ALA A 113 9.16 3.33 -21.36
N ALA A 114 9.72 2.76 -20.29
CA ALA A 114 11.15 2.42 -20.22
C ALA A 114 11.52 1.15 -21.05
N GLY A 115 10.55 0.42 -21.56
CA GLY A 115 10.76 -0.77 -22.36
C GLY A 115 10.20 -2.07 -21.78
N GLY A 116 9.62 -2.03 -20.58
CA GLY A 116 9.07 -3.19 -19.88
C GLY A 116 10.12 -3.92 -19.04
N ILE A 117 9.86 -5.17 -18.69
CA ILE A 117 10.81 -6.07 -18.00
C ILE A 117 11.45 -6.97 -19.08
N ASP A 118 12.71 -6.73 -19.36
CA ASP A 118 13.46 -7.38 -20.46
C ASP A 118 12.66 -7.41 -21.79
N GLY A 119 11.97 -6.30 -22.09
CA GLY A 119 11.16 -6.14 -23.29
C GLY A 119 9.70 -6.59 -23.18
N ARG A 120 9.30 -7.28 -22.10
CA ARG A 120 7.89 -7.64 -21.86
C ARG A 120 7.15 -6.52 -21.14
N LYS A 121 5.98 -6.14 -21.67
CA LYS A 121 5.12 -5.14 -21.03
C LYS A 121 4.42 -5.71 -19.81
N ILE A 122 4.31 -4.91 -18.76
CA ILE A 122 3.47 -5.20 -17.60
C ILE A 122 2.00 -4.91 -17.94
N VAL A 123 1.13 -5.85 -17.64
CA VAL A 123 -0.32 -5.74 -17.81
C VAL A 123 -0.99 -6.02 -16.46
N PRO A 124 -1.33 -5.00 -15.66
CA PRO A 124 -2.10 -5.17 -14.44
C PRO A 124 -3.51 -5.70 -14.75
N ASP A 125 -3.96 -6.68 -13.96
CA ASP A 125 -5.32 -7.24 -14.00
C ASP A 125 -5.98 -6.99 -12.66
N THR A 126 -6.85 -5.97 -12.59
CA THR A 126 -7.56 -5.61 -11.36
C THR A 126 -8.51 -6.72 -10.93
N ARG A 127 -8.28 -7.26 -9.75
CA ARG A 127 -9.05 -8.32 -9.09
C ARG A 127 -9.88 -7.71 -7.95
N ASP A 128 -10.96 -7.04 -8.32
CA ASP A 128 -11.86 -6.38 -7.37
C ASP A 128 -12.72 -7.41 -6.62
N THR A 129 -12.39 -7.64 -5.35
CA THR A 129 -13.08 -8.62 -4.51
C THR A 129 -14.42 -8.10 -3.97
N LYS A 130 -14.63 -6.78 -3.94
CA LYS A 130 -15.80 -6.14 -3.35
C LYS A 130 -16.10 -6.67 -1.95
N LEU A 131 -15.05 -6.88 -1.16
CA LEU A 131 -14.96 -7.53 0.15
C LEU A 131 -15.20 -9.06 0.10
N PHE A 132 -16.29 -9.53 -0.49
CA PHE A 132 -16.78 -10.91 -0.28
C PHE A 132 -16.51 -11.86 -1.45
N ASN A 133 -15.97 -11.38 -2.58
CA ASN A 133 -15.73 -12.21 -3.77
C ASN A 133 -14.27 -12.70 -3.88
N VAL A 134 -13.54 -12.76 -2.77
CA VAL A 134 -12.12 -13.15 -2.74
C VAL A 134 -11.88 -14.48 -3.44
N ALA A 135 -12.68 -15.52 -3.12
CA ALA A 135 -12.52 -16.85 -3.72
C ALA A 135 -12.72 -16.83 -5.25
N ALA A 136 -13.69 -16.08 -5.77
CA ALA A 136 -13.93 -15.97 -7.20
C ALA A 136 -12.80 -15.23 -7.91
N GLN A 137 -12.30 -14.13 -7.32
CA GLN A 137 -11.18 -13.38 -7.87
C GLN A 137 -9.89 -14.19 -7.81
N MET A 138 -9.66 -14.97 -6.75
CA MET A 138 -8.53 -15.86 -6.65
C MET A 138 -8.59 -16.98 -7.70
N ALA A 139 -9.77 -17.56 -7.96
CA ALA A 139 -9.95 -18.52 -9.05
C ALA A 139 -9.59 -17.92 -10.42
N GLY A 140 -10.02 -16.66 -10.65
CA GLY A 140 -9.65 -15.91 -11.85
C GLY A 140 -8.15 -15.68 -11.97
N ALA A 141 -7.50 -15.27 -10.88
CA ALA A 141 -6.04 -15.06 -10.83
C ALA A 141 -5.29 -16.37 -11.07
N CYS A 142 -5.68 -17.46 -10.41
CA CYS A 142 -5.13 -18.79 -10.63
C CYS A 142 -5.22 -19.26 -12.09
N GLY A 143 -6.25 -18.81 -12.82
CA GLY A 143 -6.48 -19.21 -14.21
C GLY A 143 -5.81 -18.31 -15.26
N ALA A 144 -5.31 -17.13 -14.89
CA ALA A 144 -4.90 -16.12 -15.88
C ALA A 144 -3.63 -15.36 -15.54
N ASP A 145 -3.29 -15.16 -14.27
CA ASP A 145 -2.21 -14.27 -13.86
C ASP A 145 -0.92 -15.04 -13.54
N PHE A 146 0.21 -14.39 -13.76
CA PHE A 146 1.52 -14.96 -13.47
C PHE A 146 1.82 -14.91 -11.95
N ALA A 147 1.52 -13.80 -11.32
CA ALA A 147 1.65 -13.55 -9.89
C ALA A 147 0.60 -12.53 -9.43
N LEU A 148 0.40 -12.39 -8.12
CA LEU A 148 -0.25 -11.24 -7.52
C LEU A 148 0.81 -10.20 -7.17
N VAL A 149 0.55 -8.91 -7.48
CA VAL A 149 1.52 -7.84 -7.24
C VAL A 149 0.81 -6.55 -6.83
N GLY A 150 1.26 -5.93 -5.75
CA GLY A 150 0.87 -4.59 -5.33
C GLY A 150 -0.60 -4.45 -4.94
N GLY A 151 -1.22 -5.55 -4.53
CA GLY A 151 -2.62 -5.58 -4.12
C GLY A 151 -2.79 -5.69 -2.61
N SER A 152 -4.04 -5.52 -2.16
CA SER A 152 -4.54 -5.79 -0.81
C SER A 152 -6.06 -5.98 -0.88
N ALA A 153 -6.62 -6.79 0.02
CA ALA A 153 -8.07 -6.93 0.19
C ALA A 153 -8.40 -7.22 1.64
N ALA A 154 -9.52 -6.68 2.14
CA ALA A 154 -9.90 -6.77 3.55
C ALA A 154 -10.02 -8.22 4.07
N PHE A 155 -10.46 -9.15 3.22
CA PHE A 155 -10.59 -10.57 3.55
C PHE A 155 -9.60 -11.44 2.76
N ASP A 156 -8.38 -10.98 2.59
CA ASP A 156 -7.34 -11.63 1.77
C ASP A 156 -7.00 -13.06 2.22
N GLY A 157 -7.11 -13.35 3.51
CA GLY A 157 -6.90 -14.68 4.08
C GLY A 157 -7.82 -15.77 3.51
N LEU A 158 -9.03 -15.39 3.04
CA LEU A 158 -9.98 -16.34 2.43
C LEU A 158 -9.47 -16.95 1.12
N GLY A 159 -8.54 -16.26 0.43
CA GLY A 159 -7.97 -16.73 -0.84
C GLY A 159 -6.71 -17.57 -0.70
N VAL A 160 -6.04 -17.58 0.44
CA VAL A 160 -4.67 -18.11 0.59
C VAL A 160 -4.56 -19.59 0.23
N LYS A 161 -5.45 -20.45 0.72
CA LYS A 161 -5.43 -21.88 0.40
C LYS A 161 -5.52 -22.14 -1.10
N GLN A 162 -6.41 -21.42 -1.79
CA GLN A 162 -6.59 -21.54 -3.24
C GLN A 162 -5.37 -21.00 -4.00
N ARG A 163 -4.78 -19.90 -3.55
CA ARG A 163 -3.54 -19.34 -4.07
C ARG A 163 -2.40 -20.34 -4.01
N LEU A 164 -2.23 -21.02 -2.86
CA LEU A 164 -1.21 -22.06 -2.67
C LEU A 164 -1.49 -23.30 -3.50
N GLN A 165 -2.77 -23.71 -3.68
CA GLN A 165 -3.14 -24.84 -4.53
C GLN A 165 -2.74 -24.64 -5.99
N CYS A 166 -2.86 -23.41 -6.51
CA CYS A 166 -2.45 -23.06 -7.87
C CYS A 166 -1.01 -22.55 -7.97
N LEU A 167 -0.26 -22.55 -6.86
CA LEU A 167 1.16 -22.14 -6.80
C LEU A 167 1.38 -20.71 -7.32
N LEU A 168 0.48 -19.79 -6.97
CA LEU A 168 0.53 -18.39 -7.40
C LEU A 168 1.37 -17.57 -6.41
N PRO A 169 2.54 -17.02 -6.79
CA PRO A 169 3.31 -16.12 -5.95
C PRO A 169 2.54 -14.83 -5.67
N ASP A 170 2.81 -14.24 -4.49
CA ASP A 170 2.17 -13.02 -4.02
C ASP A 170 3.22 -12.01 -3.54
N PHE A 171 3.19 -10.80 -4.11
CA PHE A 171 3.97 -9.64 -3.73
C PHE A 171 2.99 -8.54 -3.28
N PRO A 172 2.40 -8.64 -2.09
CA PRO A 172 1.33 -7.74 -1.69
C PRO A 172 1.84 -6.34 -1.38
N ALA A 173 0.97 -5.33 -1.54
CA ALA A 173 1.17 -4.00 -0.98
C ALA A 173 0.94 -4.04 0.53
N GLN A 174 -0.14 -4.67 0.95
CA GLN A 174 -0.51 -4.90 2.34
C GLN A 174 -1.07 -6.32 2.49
N THR A 175 -0.91 -6.88 3.68
CA THR A 175 -1.62 -8.08 4.12
C THR A 175 -2.52 -7.69 5.28
N VAL A 176 -3.78 -8.07 5.21
CA VAL A 176 -4.80 -7.61 6.17
C VAL A 176 -5.13 -8.69 7.19
N GLU A 177 -5.50 -9.89 6.73
CA GLU A 177 -5.84 -10.97 7.66
C GLU A 177 -4.60 -11.74 8.14
N PRO A 178 -4.50 -12.06 9.45
CA PRO A 178 -3.37 -12.83 10.00
C PRO A 178 -3.12 -14.17 9.28
N GLN A 179 -4.13 -14.75 8.66
CA GLN A 179 -4.01 -15.97 7.87
C GLN A 179 -3.23 -15.75 6.56
N ASN A 180 -3.07 -14.52 6.10
CA ASN A 180 -2.27 -14.21 4.93
C ASN A 180 -0.84 -13.78 5.27
N TYR A 181 -0.59 -13.24 6.46
CA TYR A 181 0.74 -12.80 6.88
C TYR A 181 1.75 -13.93 6.87
N GLY A 182 2.78 -13.85 6.00
CA GLY A 182 3.84 -14.83 5.91
C GLY A 182 3.39 -16.20 5.40
N SER A 183 2.27 -16.28 4.68
CA SER A 183 1.86 -17.50 3.99
C SER A 183 2.89 -17.90 2.93
N ASP A 184 3.06 -19.19 2.66
CA ASP A 184 4.01 -19.67 1.66
C ASP A 184 3.81 -18.98 0.30
N LEU A 185 4.87 -18.82 -0.49
CA LEU A 185 4.91 -18.11 -1.77
C LEU A 185 4.55 -16.62 -1.69
N GLN A 186 4.51 -16.03 -0.50
CA GLN A 186 4.37 -14.59 -0.31
C GLN A 186 5.74 -13.97 -0.07
N VAL A 187 6.04 -12.85 -0.74
CA VAL A 187 7.21 -12.02 -0.47
C VAL A 187 6.75 -10.60 -0.24
N TYR A 188 6.65 -10.22 1.02
CA TYR A 188 6.19 -8.91 1.42
C TYR A 188 7.36 -7.93 1.49
N PRO A 189 7.32 -6.77 0.82
CA PRO A 189 8.46 -5.84 0.74
C PRO A 189 8.80 -5.17 2.08
N ILE A 190 7.89 -5.21 3.04
CA ILE A 190 8.08 -4.78 4.43
C ILE A 190 7.71 -5.98 5.28
N THR A 191 8.70 -6.73 5.73
CA THR A 191 8.41 -7.90 6.55
C THR A 191 8.29 -7.50 8.02
N TYR A 192 7.10 -7.61 8.54
CA TYR A 192 7.00 -8.05 9.92
C TYR A 192 6.57 -9.52 9.89
N GLY A 193 7.34 -10.32 10.56
CA GLY A 193 6.92 -11.71 10.74
C GLY A 193 5.58 -11.75 11.45
N HIS A 194 4.73 -12.70 11.07
CA HIS A 194 3.45 -12.95 11.76
C HIS A 194 3.61 -13.20 13.27
N SER A 195 4.82 -13.50 13.73
CA SER A 195 5.16 -13.74 15.14
C SER A 195 5.52 -12.47 15.92
N TYR A 196 5.70 -11.32 15.28
CA TYR A 196 6.19 -10.12 15.94
C TYR A 196 5.25 -8.94 15.74
N ASN A 197 5.15 -8.08 16.76
CA ASN A 197 4.43 -6.82 16.62
C ASN A 197 5.33 -5.78 15.93
N PRO A 198 4.91 -5.16 14.83
CA PRO A 198 5.71 -4.18 14.10
C PRO A 198 5.85 -2.87 14.88
N PHE A 199 4.89 -2.54 15.72
CA PHE A 199 4.82 -1.24 16.42
C PHE A 199 5.44 -1.26 17.83
N ALA A 200 6.04 -2.35 18.29
CA ALA A 200 6.54 -2.47 19.67
C ALA A 200 7.54 -1.36 20.04
N GLY A 201 8.46 -1.01 19.15
CA GLY A 201 9.42 0.07 19.36
C GLY A 201 8.77 1.45 19.41
N TYR A 202 7.78 1.69 18.56
CA TYR A 202 6.98 2.90 18.52
C TYR A 202 6.12 3.04 19.80
N TYR A 203 5.41 2.00 20.21
CA TYR A 203 4.63 2.00 21.45
C TYR A 203 5.52 2.20 22.68
N GLN A 204 6.69 1.55 22.72
CA GLN A 204 7.61 1.77 23.82
C GLN A 204 8.04 3.23 23.91
N TRP A 205 8.36 3.86 22.78
CA TRP A 205 8.70 5.28 22.74
C TRP A 205 7.56 6.16 23.29
N LEU A 206 6.32 5.95 22.83
CA LEU A 206 5.16 6.69 23.29
C LEU A 206 5.00 6.62 24.82
N ILE A 207 5.05 5.41 25.40
CA ILE A 207 4.73 5.19 26.82
C ILE A 207 5.91 5.32 27.77
N THR A 208 7.15 5.44 27.28
CA THR A 208 8.33 5.56 28.16
C THR A 208 9.10 6.85 27.99
N GLN A 209 8.99 7.49 26.84
CA GLN A 209 9.77 8.69 26.52
C GLN A 209 8.89 9.91 26.27
N GLN A 210 7.87 9.75 25.42
CA GLN A 210 7.04 10.88 25.00
C GLN A 210 5.95 11.20 26.03
N TYR A 211 5.23 10.17 26.53
CA TYR A 211 4.09 10.28 27.43
C TYR A 211 4.15 9.23 28.56
N PRO A 212 5.15 9.27 29.46
CA PRO A 212 5.34 8.22 30.45
C PRO A 212 4.16 8.05 31.42
N ASP A 213 3.41 9.12 31.68
CA ASP A 213 2.22 9.09 32.56
C ASP A 213 1.05 8.34 31.93
N SER A 214 1.06 8.10 30.63
CA SER A 214 0.05 7.31 29.93
C SER A 214 0.21 5.81 30.10
N ALA A 215 1.40 5.34 30.44
CA ALA A 215 1.76 3.91 30.44
C ALA A 215 0.81 2.99 31.21
N LYS A 216 0.15 3.50 32.24
CA LYS A 216 -0.80 2.74 33.08
C LYS A 216 -2.28 2.98 32.72
N HIS A 217 -2.53 3.74 31.66
CA HIS A 217 -3.84 4.24 31.29
C HIS A 217 -4.10 4.10 29.79
N LEU A 218 -3.86 2.91 29.21
CA LEU A 218 -3.99 2.70 27.78
C LEU A 218 -5.39 2.18 27.42
N GLY A 219 -5.87 2.59 26.25
CA GLY A 219 -7.08 2.09 25.63
C GLY A 219 -6.81 1.50 24.26
N VAL A 220 -7.59 0.49 23.87
CA VAL A 220 -7.68 -0.03 22.50
C VAL A 220 -9.14 0.00 22.09
N LEU A 221 -9.45 0.68 21.00
CA LEU A 221 -10.79 0.80 20.46
C LEU A 221 -10.78 0.40 18.98
N TRP A 222 -11.58 -0.60 18.62
CA TRP A 222 -11.50 -1.27 17.32
C TRP A 222 -12.89 -1.55 16.72
N GLY A 223 -12.94 -1.62 15.37
CA GLY A 223 -14.16 -2.02 14.65
C GLY A 223 -14.53 -3.47 14.91
N ASP A 224 -15.82 -3.82 14.99
CA ASP A 224 -16.32 -5.16 15.33
C ASP A 224 -16.24 -6.16 14.17
N GLU A 225 -15.08 -6.20 13.51
CA GLU A 225 -14.73 -7.13 12.43
C GLU A 225 -13.76 -8.20 12.89
N SER A 226 -13.72 -9.34 12.21
CA SER A 226 -12.88 -10.46 12.61
C SER A 226 -11.37 -10.11 12.56
N VAL A 227 -10.96 -9.32 11.58
CA VAL A 227 -9.57 -8.91 11.40
C VAL A 227 -9.13 -7.94 12.50
N THR A 228 -9.89 -6.89 12.75
CA THR A 228 -9.59 -5.89 13.78
C THR A 228 -9.65 -6.47 15.20
N GLN A 229 -10.46 -7.50 15.43
CA GLN A 229 -10.46 -8.26 16.69
C GLN A 229 -9.10 -8.94 16.96
N VAL A 230 -8.50 -9.52 15.92
CA VAL A 230 -7.19 -10.18 16.08
C VAL A 230 -6.09 -9.14 16.24
N THR A 231 -6.05 -8.12 15.35
CA THR A 231 -5.03 -7.06 15.41
C THR A 231 -5.10 -6.29 16.73
N SER A 232 -6.29 -5.92 17.20
CA SER A 232 -6.45 -5.25 18.51
C SER A 232 -5.96 -6.10 19.69
N SER A 233 -6.16 -7.42 19.62
CA SER A 233 -5.65 -8.35 20.64
C SER A 233 -4.12 -8.42 20.60
N GLN A 234 -3.52 -8.44 19.41
CA GLN A 234 -2.08 -8.40 19.21
C GLN A 234 -1.46 -7.09 19.69
N GLN A 235 -2.13 -5.97 19.44
CA GLN A 235 -1.68 -4.66 19.91
C GLN A 235 -1.80 -4.51 21.43
N ALA A 236 -2.90 -4.94 22.01
CA ALA A 236 -3.05 -4.96 23.46
C ALA A 236 -1.97 -5.82 24.14
N GLU A 237 -1.65 -6.99 23.54
CA GLU A 237 -0.56 -7.84 24.03
C GLU A 237 0.80 -7.14 23.91
N ALA A 238 1.08 -6.48 22.78
CA ALA A 238 2.32 -5.75 22.56
C ALA A 238 2.48 -4.57 23.51
N LEU A 239 1.42 -3.79 23.75
CA LEU A 239 1.39 -2.71 24.73
C LEU A 239 1.76 -3.21 26.13
N HIS A 240 1.20 -4.36 26.56
CA HIS A 240 1.60 -5.01 27.80
C HIS A 240 3.07 -5.46 27.77
N GLY A 241 3.51 -6.00 26.65
CA GLY A 241 4.88 -6.49 26.45
C GLY A 241 5.95 -5.40 26.59
N VAL A 242 5.63 -4.17 26.21
CA VAL A 242 6.53 -3.02 26.34
C VAL A 242 6.34 -2.22 27.64
N GLY A 243 5.52 -2.72 28.58
CA GLY A 243 5.35 -2.16 29.93
C GLY A 243 4.09 -1.35 30.16
N GLY A 244 3.18 -1.31 29.18
CA GLY A 244 1.90 -0.64 29.25
C GLY A 244 0.85 -1.41 30.08
N THR A 245 -0.24 -0.73 30.43
CA THR A 245 -1.43 -1.34 31.04
C THR A 245 -2.67 -0.86 30.31
N VAL A 246 -3.35 -1.78 29.64
CA VAL A 246 -4.61 -1.51 28.93
C VAL A 246 -5.75 -1.55 29.96
N VAL A 247 -6.41 -0.41 30.21
CA VAL A 247 -7.53 -0.24 31.12
C VAL A 247 -8.89 -0.22 30.42
N TYR A 248 -8.87 -0.08 29.10
CA TYR A 248 -10.06 -0.09 28.25
C TYR A 248 -9.76 -0.84 26.94
N ASN A 249 -10.58 -1.82 26.61
CA ASN A 249 -10.52 -2.54 25.34
C ASN A 249 -11.95 -2.85 24.93
N ALA A 250 -12.40 -2.28 23.80
CA ALA A 250 -13.77 -2.41 23.35
C ALA A 250 -13.86 -2.30 21.82
N SER A 251 -14.90 -2.92 21.27
CA SER A 251 -15.24 -2.74 19.85
C SER A 251 -16.35 -1.72 19.67
N PHE A 252 -16.42 -1.16 18.46
CA PHE A 252 -17.53 -0.35 17.98
C PHE A 252 -18.13 -0.97 16.71
N PRO A 253 -19.46 -0.79 16.46
CA PRO A 253 -20.08 -1.26 15.23
C PRO A 253 -19.54 -0.50 14.01
N VAL A 254 -19.01 -1.23 13.03
CA VAL A 254 -18.52 -0.64 11.76
C VAL A 254 -19.67 -0.30 10.80
N ILE A 255 -20.89 -0.79 11.07
CA ILE A 255 -22.07 -0.49 10.27
C ILE A 255 -23.06 0.27 11.15
N GLY A 256 -23.38 1.51 10.75
CA GLY A 256 -24.48 2.26 11.35
C GLY A 256 -24.20 2.97 12.66
N LEU A 257 -22.95 3.19 13.03
CA LEU A 257 -22.61 3.99 14.22
C LEU A 257 -22.77 5.50 13.90
N SER A 258 -23.77 6.14 14.50
CA SER A 258 -24.05 7.57 14.30
C SER A 258 -23.75 8.43 15.54
N ASN A 259 -23.41 7.81 16.69
CA ASN A 259 -23.18 8.52 17.94
C ASN A 259 -21.96 7.95 18.67
N TRP A 260 -20.90 8.74 18.74
CA TRP A 260 -19.64 8.38 19.40
C TRP A 260 -19.58 8.76 20.87
N THR A 261 -20.59 9.48 21.41
CA THR A 261 -20.60 9.94 22.81
C THR A 261 -20.40 8.80 23.83
N PRO A 262 -21.06 7.63 23.71
CA PRO A 262 -20.85 6.55 24.68
C PRO A 262 -19.39 6.06 24.74
N TYR A 263 -18.69 6.04 23.62
CA TYR A 263 -17.30 5.62 23.55
C TYR A 263 -16.36 6.69 24.13
N ALA A 264 -16.55 7.95 23.76
CA ALA A 264 -15.75 9.07 24.27
C ALA A 264 -15.93 9.20 25.80
N GLU A 265 -17.16 9.09 26.32
CA GLU A 265 -17.43 9.08 27.76
C GLU A 265 -16.82 7.85 28.47
N ALA A 266 -16.87 6.67 27.84
CA ALA A 266 -16.26 5.47 28.42
C ALA A 266 -14.74 5.60 28.51
N LEU A 267 -14.07 6.11 27.49
CA LEU A 267 -12.64 6.41 27.49
C LEU A 267 -12.29 7.40 28.60
N LYS A 268 -13.04 8.52 28.70
CA LYS A 268 -12.88 9.54 29.75
C LYS A 268 -13.07 8.95 31.15
N ASN A 269 -14.14 8.20 31.37
CA ASN A 269 -14.47 7.61 32.67
C ASN A 269 -13.47 6.52 33.10
N LYS A 270 -12.84 5.83 32.17
CA LYS A 270 -11.75 4.87 32.41
C LYS A 270 -10.40 5.54 32.60
N GLY A 271 -10.32 6.86 32.41
CA GLY A 271 -9.09 7.62 32.53
C GLY A 271 -8.04 7.21 31.50
N VAL A 272 -8.47 6.87 30.29
CA VAL A 272 -7.54 6.54 29.20
C VAL A 272 -6.72 7.77 28.84
N LYS A 273 -5.41 7.61 28.77
CA LYS A 273 -4.44 8.66 28.42
C LYS A 273 -3.71 8.37 27.10
N GLY A 274 -3.59 7.11 26.70
CA GLY A 274 -3.08 6.70 25.40
C GLY A 274 -4.09 5.81 24.73
N LEU A 275 -4.47 6.12 23.49
CA LEU A 275 -5.47 5.38 22.74
C LEU A 275 -4.86 4.80 21.47
N VAL A 276 -5.02 3.49 21.25
CA VAL A 276 -4.82 2.84 19.94
C VAL A 276 -6.19 2.67 19.31
N PHE A 277 -6.35 3.20 18.10
CA PHE A 277 -7.59 3.15 17.33
C PHE A 277 -7.41 2.30 16.06
N GLU A 278 -8.29 1.32 15.91
CA GLU A 278 -8.33 0.43 14.71
C GLU A 278 -9.64 0.64 13.97
N GLY A 279 -9.58 1.43 12.91
CA GLY A 279 -10.75 1.77 12.11
C GLY A 279 -10.38 2.66 10.93
N THR A 280 -11.37 3.34 10.36
CA THR A 280 -11.16 4.25 9.24
C THR A 280 -10.92 5.70 9.70
N PRO A 281 -10.27 6.54 8.88
CA PRO A 281 -10.06 7.97 9.17
C PRO A 281 -11.34 8.72 9.54
N GLN A 282 -12.46 8.36 8.92
CA GLN A 282 -13.75 9.00 9.15
C GLN A 282 -14.31 8.67 10.55
N TRP A 283 -14.13 7.43 11.00
CA TRP A 283 -14.60 7.01 12.33
C TRP A 283 -13.74 7.62 13.44
N LEU A 284 -12.42 7.63 13.27
CA LEU A 284 -11.53 8.28 14.20
C LEU A 284 -11.85 9.77 14.31
N ALA A 285 -11.98 10.48 13.19
CA ALA A 285 -12.33 11.89 13.19
C ALA A 285 -13.67 12.17 13.90
N ALA A 286 -14.68 11.31 13.73
CA ALA A 286 -15.98 11.44 14.41
C ALA A 286 -15.89 11.20 15.92
N LEU A 287 -15.08 10.22 16.36
CA LEU A 287 -14.77 10.01 17.77
C LEU A 287 -14.08 11.24 18.37
N GLU A 288 -13.03 11.75 17.74
CA GLU A 288 -12.26 12.91 18.21
C GLU A 288 -13.08 14.20 18.26
N GLN A 289 -13.93 14.44 17.26
CA GLN A 289 -14.87 15.56 17.29
C GLN A 289 -15.78 15.49 18.52
N THR A 290 -16.20 14.27 18.91
CA THR A 290 -16.99 14.04 20.12
C THR A 290 -16.14 14.26 21.39
N MET A 291 -14.88 13.79 21.40
CA MET A 291 -13.97 14.01 22.53
C MET A 291 -13.70 15.51 22.76
N VAL A 292 -13.49 16.28 21.70
CA VAL A 292 -13.40 17.76 21.75
C VAL A 292 -14.66 18.37 22.30
N ALA A 293 -15.85 17.86 21.95
CA ALA A 293 -17.13 18.39 22.41
C ALA A 293 -17.39 18.19 23.91
N ILE A 294 -16.86 17.11 24.50
CA ILE A 294 -16.98 16.79 25.93
C ILE A 294 -15.75 17.22 26.76
N ASP A 295 -14.83 17.97 26.15
CA ASP A 295 -13.56 18.39 26.76
C ASP A 295 -12.79 17.21 27.36
N TYR A 296 -12.54 16.21 26.53
CA TYR A 296 -11.72 15.04 26.87
C TYR A 296 -10.58 14.92 25.89
N LYS A 297 -9.36 14.91 26.40
CA LYS A 297 -8.12 14.81 25.64
C LYS A 297 -7.23 13.73 26.23
N PRO A 298 -6.99 12.61 25.55
CA PRO A 298 -5.88 11.72 25.88
C PRO A 298 -4.53 12.40 25.61
N ASP A 299 -3.46 11.88 26.20
CA ASP A 299 -2.12 12.41 25.98
C ASP A 299 -1.67 12.14 24.52
N TRP A 300 -2.10 11.04 23.92
CA TRP A 300 -1.83 10.64 22.54
C TRP A 300 -2.90 9.68 21.98
N ILE A 301 -3.02 9.67 20.66
CA ILE A 301 -3.83 8.73 19.90
C ILE A 301 -2.95 8.15 18.80
N ASP A 302 -2.87 6.82 18.71
CA ASP A 302 -2.33 6.09 17.56
C ASP A 302 -3.46 5.89 16.54
N THR A 303 -3.28 6.47 15.36
CA THR A 303 -4.32 6.55 14.33
C THR A 303 -4.30 5.35 13.38
N SER A 304 -3.38 4.39 13.55
CA SER A 304 -3.00 3.41 12.53
C SER A 304 -2.24 4.04 11.33
N PRO A 305 -1.35 3.31 10.66
CA PRO A 305 -0.69 3.78 9.44
C PRO A 305 -1.67 4.03 8.28
N ASP A 306 -2.82 3.36 8.26
CA ASP A 306 -3.84 3.55 7.21
C ASP A 306 -4.46 4.95 7.24
N ASP A 307 -4.43 5.64 8.38
CA ASP A 307 -4.92 7.01 8.54
C ASP A 307 -3.87 8.07 8.14
N TYR A 308 -2.62 7.66 7.91
CA TYR A 308 -1.56 8.56 7.46
C TYR A 308 -1.83 9.04 6.03
N GLY A 309 -2.40 10.24 5.92
CA GLY A 309 -2.73 10.84 4.64
C GLY A 309 -3.58 12.10 4.77
N THR A 310 -3.90 12.71 3.63
CA THR A 310 -4.67 13.96 3.57
C THR A 310 -6.13 13.77 4.00
N THR A 311 -6.68 12.58 3.83
CA THR A 311 -8.08 12.28 4.17
C THR A 311 -8.35 12.46 5.65
N PHE A 312 -7.50 11.92 6.53
CA PHE A 312 -7.63 12.11 7.98
C PHE A 312 -7.53 13.59 8.36
N VAL A 313 -6.49 14.27 7.88
CA VAL A 313 -6.25 15.69 8.16
C VAL A 313 -7.46 16.57 7.77
N GLN A 314 -8.04 16.30 6.59
CA GLN A 314 -9.22 17.06 6.11
C GLN A 314 -10.48 16.74 6.91
N THR A 315 -10.70 15.47 7.25
CA THR A 315 -11.91 14.99 7.93
C THR A 315 -11.93 15.39 9.41
N ALA A 316 -10.80 15.25 10.10
CA ALA A 316 -10.63 15.66 11.49
C ALA A 316 -10.76 17.19 11.62
N GLY A 317 -10.11 17.93 10.73
CA GLY A 317 -10.14 19.38 10.66
C GLY A 317 -9.28 20.08 11.72
N SER A 318 -9.02 21.36 11.51
CA SER A 318 -8.05 22.12 12.32
C SER A 318 -8.39 22.17 13.81
N ARG A 319 -9.67 22.12 14.18
CA ARG A 319 -10.08 22.16 15.61
C ARG A 319 -9.63 20.90 16.34
N VAL A 320 -9.87 19.73 15.74
CA VAL A 320 -9.46 18.43 16.31
C VAL A 320 -7.94 18.33 16.35
N LEU A 321 -7.28 18.62 15.22
CA LEU A 321 -5.82 18.51 15.08
C LEU A 321 -5.04 19.51 15.94
N SER A 322 -5.68 20.59 16.39
CA SER A 322 -5.10 21.51 17.39
C SER A 322 -5.35 21.06 18.82
N PHE A 323 -6.33 20.21 19.04
CA PHE A 323 -6.71 19.72 20.35
C PHE A 323 -6.02 18.40 20.69
N GLU A 324 -6.04 17.43 19.75
CA GLU A 324 -5.51 16.08 19.94
C GLU A 324 -4.05 15.95 19.50
N HIS A 325 -3.37 14.94 20.01
CA HIS A 325 -2.04 14.53 19.59
C HIS A 325 -2.13 13.18 18.86
N ASN A 326 -2.25 13.23 17.55
CA ASN A 326 -2.41 12.08 16.67
C ASN A 326 -1.07 11.64 16.10
N TYR A 327 -0.77 10.36 16.22
CA TYR A 327 0.45 9.75 15.72
C TYR A 327 0.13 8.56 14.82
N ALA A 328 0.93 8.35 13.78
CA ALA A 328 0.95 7.16 12.96
C ALA A 328 2.35 6.55 12.96
N GLY A 329 2.46 5.27 13.28
CA GLY A 329 3.67 4.50 13.07
C GLY A 329 3.74 4.05 11.62
N LEU A 330 4.86 4.29 10.90
CA LEU A 330 4.99 3.96 9.47
C LEU A 330 5.82 2.70 9.20
N ASP A 331 6.13 1.89 10.22
CA ASP A 331 6.80 0.58 10.06
C ASP A 331 8.10 0.60 9.25
N GLY A 332 8.79 1.73 9.22
CA GLY A 332 10.00 1.90 8.46
C GLY A 332 9.79 2.31 7.00
N GLU A 333 8.60 2.73 6.61
CA GLU A 333 8.35 3.38 5.33
C GLU A 333 8.77 4.84 5.37
N TYR A 334 9.28 5.37 4.24
CA TYR A 334 9.78 6.73 4.21
C TYR A 334 8.64 7.76 4.20
N PRO A 335 8.65 8.77 5.08
CA PRO A 335 7.61 9.79 5.16
C PRO A 335 7.40 10.54 3.85
N LEU A 336 6.16 10.63 3.39
CA LEU A 336 5.81 11.25 2.10
C LEU A 336 6.06 12.76 2.10
N GLU A 337 5.87 13.44 3.24
CA GLU A 337 6.12 14.89 3.36
C GLU A 337 7.61 15.24 3.34
N LYS A 338 8.50 14.25 3.41
CA LYS A 338 9.96 14.41 3.28
C LYS A 338 10.46 14.05 1.87
N ASP A 339 9.62 14.16 0.86
CA ASP A 339 9.98 13.84 -0.53
C ASP A 339 11.21 14.62 -1.01
N GLN A 340 11.40 15.86 -0.54
CA GLN A 340 12.56 16.68 -0.91
C GLN A 340 13.88 16.13 -0.39
N ASP A 341 13.85 15.39 0.70
CA ASP A 341 15.04 14.79 1.33
C ASP A 341 15.40 13.42 0.73
N ASN A 342 14.43 12.76 0.06
CA ASN A 342 14.60 11.41 -0.48
C ASN A 342 14.38 11.35 -2.00
N PRO A 343 15.43 11.03 -2.78
CA PRO A 343 15.30 10.91 -4.23
C PRO A 343 14.25 9.89 -4.70
N ALA A 344 14.07 8.78 -3.98
CA ALA A 344 13.10 7.74 -4.32
C ALA A 344 11.65 8.25 -4.12
N THR A 345 11.36 8.85 -2.97
CA THR A 345 10.03 9.44 -2.70
C THR A 345 9.72 10.58 -3.66
N ARG A 346 10.69 11.45 -3.94
CA ARG A 346 10.54 12.53 -4.92
C ARG A 346 10.24 11.98 -6.32
N GLN A 347 10.93 10.91 -6.72
CA GLN A 347 10.67 10.26 -8.01
C GLN A 347 9.27 9.65 -8.06
N LEU A 348 8.83 8.97 -6.98
CA LEU A 348 7.48 8.43 -6.85
C LEU A 348 6.43 9.53 -7.05
N VAL A 349 6.52 10.62 -6.29
CA VAL A 349 5.60 11.78 -6.39
C VAL A 349 5.60 12.35 -7.82
N SER A 350 6.77 12.46 -8.46
CA SER A 350 6.88 12.96 -9.84
C SER A 350 6.20 12.04 -10.86
N LEU A 351 6.32 10.72 -10.68
CA LEU A 351 5.68 9.73 -11.56
C LEU A 351 4.15 9.73 -11.41
N PHE A 352 3.64 9.88 -10.19
CA PHE A 352 2.21 10.04 -9.96
C PHE A 352 1.69 11.35 -10.57
N ALA A 353 2.41 12.46 -10.41
CA ALA A 353 2.05 13.72 -11.07
C ALA A 353 2.03 13.61 -12.60
N GLN A 354 2.86 12.74 -13.17
CA GLN A 354 2.92 12.51 -14.62
C GLN A 354 1.80 11.59 -15.12
N TYR A 355 1.52 10.48 -14.44
CA TYR A 355 0.67 9.40 -14.94
C TYR A 355 -0.70 9.28 -14.24
N ALA A 356 -0.87 9.89 -13.07
CA ALA A 356 -2.12 9.93 -12.30
C ALA A 356 -2.43 11.38 -11.87
N GLN A 357 -2.54 12.29 -12.82
CA GLN A 357 -2.69 13.73 -12.56
C GLN A 357 -3.85 14.04 -11.61
N GLY A 358 -3.55 14.85 -10.60
CA GLY A 358 -4.53 15.28 -9.60
C GLY A 358 -4.74 14.28 -8.44
N GLN A 359 -4.05 13.13 -8.47
CA GLN A 359 -4.08 12.18 -7.36
C GLN A 359 -2.86 12.42 -6.45
N PRO A 360 -3.04 12.70 -5.16
CA PRO A 360 -1.93 12.75 -4.21
C PRO A 360 -1.39 11.32 -4.00
N VAL A 361 -0.10 11.22 -3.75
CA VAL A 361 0.50 9.94 -3.34
C VAL A 361 0.11 9.66 -1.89
N THR A 362 -0.34 8.45 -1.63
CA THR A 362 -0.69 7.94 -0.30
C THR A 362 0.32 6.88 0.17
N LEU A 363 0.19 6.45 1.43
CA LEU A 363 1.00 5.35 1.95
C LEU A 363 0.74 4.05 1.19
N GLN A 364 -0.53 3.77 0.88
CA GLN A 364 -0.93 2.60 0.10
C GLN A 364 -0.33 2.63 -1.32
N ASP A 365 -0.22 3.80 -1.94
CA ASP A 365 0.48 3.95 -3.22
C ASP A 365 1.98 3.62 -3.10
N LEU A 366 2.65 4.07 -2.02
CA LEU A 366 4.05 3.77 -1.75
C LEU A 366 4.25 2.26 -1.52
N GLN A 367 3.38 1.64 -0.75
CA GLN A 367 3.40 0.21 -0.47
C GLN A 367 3.19 -0.63 -1.75
N GLY A 368 2.17 -0.28 -2.53
CA GLY A 368 1.92 -0.87 -3.84
C GLY A 368 3.13 -0.73 -4.75
N TRP A 369 3.69 0.47 -4.83
CA TRP A 369 4.89 0.74 -5.64
C TRP A 369 6.10 -0.09 -5.20
N SER A 370 6.33 -0.23 -3.89
CA SER A 370 7.43 -1.04 -3.34
C SER A 370 7.29 -2.52 -3.72
N ALA A 371 6.06 -3.05 -3.70
CA ALA A 371 5.76 -4.41 -4.14
C ALA A 371 6.00 -4.59 -5.66
N TRP A 372 5.61 -3.63 -6.48
CA TRP A 372 5.88 -3.62 -7.91
C TRP A 372 7.37 -3.57 -8.22
N LEU A 373 8.14 -2.76 -7.48
CA LEU A 373 9.60 -2.71 -7.62
C LEU A 373 10.23 -4.06 -7.28
N LEU A 374 9.83 -4.68 -6.17
CA LEU A 374 10.35 -5.98 -5.76
C LEU A 374 10.08 -7.05 -6.81
N PHE A 375 8.85 -7.12 -7.31
CA PHE A 375 8.50 -8.00 -8.42
C PHE A 375 9.37 -7.74 -9.65
N ALA A 376 9.45 -6.48 -10.10
CA ALA A 376 10.14 -6.11 -11.34
C ALA A 376 11.62 -6.48 -11.31
N VAL A 377 12.35 -6.11 -10.24
CA VAL A 377 13.79 -6.44 -10.12
C VAL A 377 14.05 -7.94 -9.92
N SER A 378 13.05 -8.68 -9.41
CA SER A 378 13.14 -10.14 -9.30
C SER A 378 12.88 -10.82 -10.64
N ALA A 379 11.88 -10.34 -11.40
CA ALA A 379 11.56 -10.83 -12.72
C ALA A 379 12.66 -10.52 -13.74
N GLU A 380 13.30 -9.37 -13.63
CA GLU A 380 14.44 -8.97 -14.46
C GLU A 380 15.61 -9.95 -14.31
N THR A 381 15.89 -10.42 -13.11
CA THR A 381 16.92 -11.44 -12.84
C THR A 381 16.69 -12.75 -13.61
N CYS A 382 15.43 -13.05 -13.96
CA CYS A 382 15.04 -14.28 -14.66
C CYS A 382 15.15 -14.19 -16.18
N GLY A 383 15.14 -12.98 -16.75
CA GLY A 383 15.27 -12.75 -18.19
C GLY A 383 14.27 -13.53 -19.03
N SER A 384 14.75 -14.27 -20.02
CA SER A 384 13.89 -15.09 -20.90
C SER A 384 13.24 -16.28 -20.17
N ASP A 385 13.85 -16.81 -19.11
CA ASP A 385 13.37 -17.97 -18.35
C ASP A 385 12.48 -17.56 -17.17
N LEU A 386 11.63 -16.55 -17.38
CA LEU A 386 10.73 -16.02 -16.36
C LEU A 386 9.68 -17.07 -15.97
N THR A 387 9.90 -17.72 -14.84
CA THR A 387 8.97 -18.68 -14.21
C THR A 387 8.60 -18.20 -12.80
N ARG A 388 7.49 -18.70 -12.26
CA ARG A 388 7.05 -18.41 -10.88
C ARG A 388 8.12 -18.75 -9.86
N LYS A 389 8.82 -19.90 -10.09
CA LYS A 389 9.92 -20.33 -9.21
C LYS A 389 11.08 -19.33 -9.26
N CYS A 390 11.52 -18.93 -10.45
CA CYS A 390 12.63 -18.01 -10.58
C CYS A 390 12.34 -16.67 -9.89
N VAL A 391 11.17 -16.07 -10.13
CA VAL A 391 10.84 -14.76 -9.54
C VAL A 391 10.73 -14.84 -8.02
N TYR A 392 10.15 -15.90 -7.48
CA TYR A 392 10.07 -16.15 -6.06
C TYR A 392 11.45 -16.31 -5.43
N ASP A 393 12.29 -17.19 -5.98
CA ASP A 393 13.65 -17.44 -5.49
C ASP A 393 14.51 -16.15 -5.54
N ALA A 394 14.41 -15.38 -6.62
CA ALA A 394 15.13 -14.12 -6.76
C ALA A 394 14.69 -13.08 -5.71
N ALA A 395 13.41 -13.05 -5.35
CA ALA A 395 12.89 -12.12 -4.36
C ALA A 395 13.36 -12.46 -2.94
N ILE A 396 13.28 -13.73 -2.53
CA ILE A 396 13.63 -14.16 -1.17
C ILE A 396 15.14 -14.16 -0.89
N THR A 397 16.00 -13.95 -1.87
CA THR A 397 17.46 -13.83 -1.66
C THR A 397 17.91 -12.43 -1.25
N ARG A 398 17.03 -11.44 -1.24
CA ARG A 398 17.36 -10.04 -0.94
C ARG A 398 17.43 -9.81 0.56
N THR A 399 18.63 -9.59 1.10
CA THR A 399 18.89 -9.45 2.54
C THR A 399 18.94 -8.00 3.03
N ALA A 400 18.85 -7.03 2.14
CA ALA A 400 18.87 -5.59 2.45
C ALA A 400 17.96 -4.82 1.48
N TRP A 401 16.72 -5.24 1.39
CA TRP A 401 15.74 -4.57 0.52
C TRP A 401 15.32 -3.22 1.09
N THR A 402 15.34 -2.19 0.26
CA THR A 402 14.96 -0.82 0.65
C THR A 402 13.91 -0.21 -0.28
N GLY A 403 13.37 -0.96 -1.26
CA GLY A 403 12.50 -0.36 -2.28
C GLY A 403 13.15 0.78 -3.06
N GLY A 404 14.48 0.76 -3.24
CA GLY A 404 15.23 1.86 -3.86
C GLY A 404 15.43 3.08 -2.98
N GLY A 405 15.09 3.00 -1.70
CA GLY A 405 15.13 4.08 -0.72
C GLY A 405 13.75 4.46 -0.17
N LEU A 406 12.69 3.71 -0.49
CA LEU A 406 11.33 3.95 0.03
C LEU A 406 11.12 3.40 1.43
N THR A 407 11.96 2.47 1.88
CA THR A 407 11.81 1.81 3.18
C THR A 407 13.15 1.67 3.88
N SER A 408 13.11 1.45 5.19
CA SER A 408 14.27 0.96 5.94
C SER A 408 14.70 -0.41 5.41
N PRO A 409 15.98 -0.84 5.60
CA PRO A 409 16.46 -2.12 5.10
C PRO A 409 15.71 -3.31 5.72
N VAL A 410 15.27 -4.23 4.87
CA VAL A 410 14.55 -5.47 5.24
C VAL A 410 15.27 -6.69 4.68
N ASP A 411 15.39 -7.76 5.49
CA ASP A 411 15.93 -9.06 5.07
C ASP A 411 14.78 -9.98 4.61
N LEU A 412 14.54 -10.01 3.30
CA LEU A 412 13.46 -10.83 2.72
C LEU A 412 13.74 -12.34 2.72
N SER A 413 14.97 -12.76 3.06
CA SER A 413 15.29 -14.19 3.25
C SER A 413 14.74 -14.76 4.55
N LYS A 414 14.20 -13.90 5.41
CA LYS A 414 13.66 -14.24 6.73
C LYS A 414 12.25 -13.71 6.89
N PRO A 415 11.25 -14.35 6.30
CA PRO A 415 9.88 -13.82 6.27
C PRO A 415 9.23 -13.66 7.64
N ASP A 416 9.70 -14.34 8.68
CA ASP A 416 9.27 -14.16 10.07
C ASP A 416 10.37 -13.52 10.91
N SER A 417 10.92 -12.40 10.46
CA SER A 417 11.91 -11.61 11.20
C SER A 417 11.26 -10.43 11.90
N PRO A 418 11.80 -10.02 13.06
CA PRO A 418 11.32 -8.81 13.71
C PRO A 418 11.68 -7.57 12.90
N PRO A 419 10.85 -6.51 12.94
CA PRO A 419 11.22 -5.22 12.41
C PRO A 419 12.44 -4.67 13.16
N THR A 420 13.40 -4.11 12.44
CA THR A 420 14.63 -3.58 13.04
C THR A 420 14.61 -2.06 13.20
N CYS A 421 13.79 -1.40 12.42
CA CYS A 421 13.66 0.05 12.38
C CYS A 421 12.17 0.44 12.39
N TRP A 422 11.88 1.63 12.89
CA TRP A 422 10.55 2.23 12.88
C TRP A 422 10.66 3.75 12.77
N ASN A 423 9.58 4.39 12.43
CA ASN A 423 9.41 5.84 12.43
C ASN A 423 7.95 6.18 12.76
N ALA A 424 7.72 7.45 13.06
CA ALA A 424 6.37 7.92 13.39
C ALA A 424 6.19 9.35 12.91
N GLU A 425 4.97 9.62 12.48
CA GLU A 425 4.51 10.94 12.07
C GLU A 425 3.46 11.45 13.04
N GLN A 426 3.35 12.77 13.15
CA GLN A 426 2.35 13.46 13.96
C GLN A 426 1.46 14.33 13.07
N ALA A 427 0.15 14.16 13.19
CA ALA A 427 -0.79 15.00 12.49
C ALA A 427 -0.89 16.42 13.12
N SER A 428 -1.03 17.42 12.28
CA SER A 428 -1.24 18.81 12.64
C SER A 428 -2.23 19.49 11.69
N PRO A 429 -2.73 20.71 12.00
CA PRO A 429 -3.59 21.44 11.07
C PRO A 429 -2.95 21.75 9.71
N SER A 430 -1.62 21.69 9.61
CA SER A 430 -0.87 21.90 8.36
C SER A 430 -0.57 20.62 7.61
N GLY A 431 -0.93 19.45 8.14
CA GLY A 431 -0.62 18.13 7.59
C GLY A 431 0.20 17.28 8.56
N TRP A 432 0.70 16.17 8.08
CA TRP A 432 1.59 15.29 8.81
C TRP A 432 3.00 15.85 8.86
N GLN A 433 3.73 15.54 9.91
CA GLN A 433 5.13 15.93 10.13
C GLN A 433 5.82 14.89 10.99
N PRO A 434 7.16 14.70 10.84
CA PRO A 434 7.89 13.77 11.66
C PRO A 434 7.70 14.02 13.15
N ALA A 435 7.38 12.97 13.90
CA ALA A 435 7.31 13.04 15.35
C ALA A 435 8.71 13.17 15.98
N SER A 436 8.78 13.63 17.23
CA SER A 436 10.05 13.89 17.93
C SER A 436 10.65 12.61 18.54
N PHE A 437 10.78 11.51 17.77
CA PHE A 437 11.26 10.22 18.25
C PHE A 437 12.78 10.04 18.19
N HIS A 438 13.52 11.06 17.77
CA HIS A 438 14.98 11.07 17.65
C HIS A 438 15.53 9.93 16.77
N PRO A 439 15.35 10.01 15.45
CA PRO A 439 15.86 9.00 14.51
C PRO A 439 17.39 8.88 14.63
N ASN A 440 17.92 7.69 14.42
CA ASN A 440 19.35 7.39 14.48
C ASN A 440 19.93 6.83 13.17
N ASP A 441 19.06 6.61 12.18
CA ASP A 441 19.44 6.19 10.82
C ASP A 441 18.50 6.82 9.79
N GLY A 442 18.89 7.94 9.21
CA GLY A 442 18.06 8.69 8.25
C GLY A 442 16.73 9.16 8.86
N ALA A 443 15.62 8.66 8.31
CA ALA A 443 14.26 8.93 8.80
C ALA A 443 13.78 7.91 9.84
N TYR A 444 14.65 7.00 10.30
CA TYR A 444 14.26 5.84 11.10
C TYR A 444 14.96 5.83 12.47
N ARG A 445 14.35 5.16 13.41
CA ARG A 445 14.97 4.76 14.67
C ARG A 445 15.14 3.25 14.66
N CYS A 446 16.39 2.79 14.57
CA CYS A 446 16.77 1.40 14.46
C CYS A 446 17.30 0.85 15.79
N GLY A 447 17.28 -0.50 15.94
CA GLY A 447 17.70 -1.18 17.16
C GLY A 447 16.68 -1.09 18.31
N ALA A 448 15.43 -0.78 18.01
CA ALA A 448 14.35 -0.75 18.99
C ALA A 448 14.02 -2.15 19.52
N PRO A 449 13.46 -2.26 20.73
CA PRO A 449 12.93 -3.52 21.23
C PRO A 449 11.87 -4.09 20.30
N VAL A 450 11.92 -5.39 20.11
CA VAL A 450 10.92 -6.15 19.40
C VAL A 450 10.04 -6.92 20.40
N TYR A 451 8.78 -7.12 20.05
CA TYR A 451 7.88 -7.92 20.83
C TYR A 451 7.41 -9.14 20.04
N LYS A 452 7.77 -10.33 20.50
CA LYS A 452 7.27 -11.59 19.96
C LYS A 452 5.98 -11.98 20.70
N TYR A 453 4.91 -12.24 19.95
CA TYR A 453 3.63 -12.65 20.50
C TYR A 453 3.74 -13.96 21.30
N ARG A 454 3.02 -14.02 22.41
CA ARG A 454 2.87 -15.19 23.28
C ARG A 454 1.47 -15.78 23.18
N GLY A 455 0.51 -14.97 22.73
CA GLY A 455 -0.85 -15.39 22.45
C GLY A 455 -0.91 -16.39 21.28
N SER A 456 -2.02 -17.10 21.19
CA SER A 456 -2.30 -18.00 20.07
C SER A 456 -3.14 -17.26 19.04
N TYR A 457 -2.53 -16.92 17.92
CA TYR A 457 -3.18 -16.23 16.81
C TYR A 457 -3.32 -17.15 15.60
N PRO A 458 -4.25 -16.88 14.67
CA PRO A 458 -4.38 -17.63 13.45
C PRO A 458 -3.04 -17.69 12.69
N GLN A 459 -2.68 -18.88 12.23
CA GLN A 459 -1.44 -19.10 11.49
C GLN A 459 -1.74 -19.17 9.99
N PRO A 460 -0.83 -18.67 9.14
CA PRO A 460 -1.01 -18.74 7.69
C PRO A 460 -1.00 -20.21 7.22
N PRO A 461 -1.82 -20.55 6.22
CA PRO A 461 -1.72 -21.83 5.54
C PRO A 461 -0.35 -22.03 4.89
N THR A 462 0.12 -23.28 4.83
CA THR A 462 1.37 -23.65 4.16
C THR A 462 1.09 -24.45 2.90
N LEU A 463 2.08 -24.57 2.01
CA LEU A 463 2.01 -25.45 0.83
C LEU A 463 1.67 -26.88 1.24
N SER A 464 2.27 -27.39 2.31
CA SER A 464 1.99 -28.73 2.81
C SER A 464 0.54 -28.93 3.25
N SER A 465 -0.10 -27.87 3.79
CA SER A 465 -1.51 -27.90 4.20
C SER A 465 -2.49 -28.06 3.03
N VAL A 466 -2.03 -27.79 1.81
CA VAL A 466 -2.80 -27.97 0.56
C VAL A 466 -2.23 -29.07 -0.34
N GLY A 467 -1.34 -29.93 0.20
CA GLY A 467 -0.74 -31.05 -0.52
C GLY A 467 0.26 -30.64 -1.59
N LYS A 468 0.93 -29.49 -1.40
CA LYS A 468 1.94 -28.92 -2.29
C LYS A 468 3.28 -28.74 -1.58
N SER A 469 4.31 -28.47 -2.36
CA SER A 469 5.66 -28.15 -1.90
C SER A 469 6.33 -27.15 -2.84
N LEU A 470 7.47 -26.59 -2.44
CA LEU A 470 8.28 -25.73 -3.33
C LEU A 470 8.80 -26.47 -4.57
N ALA A 471 8.89 -27.80 -4.53
CA ALA A 471 9.29 -28.62 -5.69
C ALA A 471 8.21 -28.63 -6.79
N ASP A 472 6.96 -28.33 -6.46
CA ASP A 472 5.86 -28.23 -7.42
C ASP A 472 5.84 -26.86 -8.14
N LEU A 473 6.55 -25.86 -7.63
CA LEU A 473 6.69 -24.55 -8.25
C LEU A 473 7.67 -24.63 -9.42
N ARG A 474 7.25 -24.17 -10.59
CA ARG A 474 8.06 -24.18 -11.83
C ARG A 474 8.60 -22.80 -12.16
#